data_a8803155d30c00f7dc16e22e0a6c0c52
#
_entry.id   a8803155d30c00f7dc16e22e0a6c0c52
#
_cell.length_a   1.000
_cell.length_b   1.000
_cell.length_c   1.000
_cell.angle_alpha   90.00
_cell.angle_beta   90.00
_cell.angle_gamma   90.00
#
_symmetry.space_group_name_H-M   'P 1'
#
loop_
_entity.id
_entity.type
_entity.pdbx_description
1 polymer ?
#
loop_
_entity_poly.entity_id
_entity_poly.type
_entity_poly.pdbx_seq_one_letter_code
_entity_poly.pdbx_strand_id
1 'polypeptide(L)'
;DFTVNAMAWHPERGLVDRYDGQGDLERKLIRAVGDPKRRFNEDALRMLRAVRFACRLDFMIEPETKRALAECAPLLDAVARERVGIELEGILSTGHGGDAMLRYPELICAAVPELAAGRGFDQRSVYHAFNVYEHIARVLTVAGELALCDGVAPSSSLMWAAFLHDVSKPECFTVDHAGSGHFYGH
;
A
#
# COMPACT_ATOMS: atom_id res chain seq x y z
N ASP A 1 -13.82 -3.01 -11.99
CA ASP A 1 -12.45 -2.52 -11.70
C ASP A 1 -11.41 -3.45 -12.32
N PHE A 2 -11.35 -4.72 -11.84
CA PHE A 2 -10.35 -5.71 -12.22
C PHE A 2 -10.99 -6.93 -12.86
N THR A 3 -10.20 -7.71 -13.61
CA THR A 3 -10.68 -8.91 -14.31
C THR A 3 -11.32 -9.90 -13.33
N VAL A 4 -10.68 -10.14 -12.18
CA VAL A 4 -11.13 -11.06 -11.14
C VAL A 4 -12.49 -10.71 -10.52
N ASN A 5 -12.93 -9.46 -10.61
CA ASN A 5 -14.26 -9.03 -10.14
C ASN A 5 -15.16 -8.48 -11.25
N ALA A 6 -14.84 -8.79 -12.52
CA ALA A 6 -15.64 -8.45 -13.70
C ALA A 6 -16.36 -9.66 -14.29
N MET A 7 -16.51 -10.70 -13.52
CA MET A 7 -17.26 -11.92 -13.88
C MET A 7 -18.69 -11.85 -13.35
N ALA A 8 -19.61 -12.48 -14.04
CA ALA A 8 -21.01 -12.61 -13.63
C ALA A 8 -21.47 -14.07 -13.79
N TRP A 9 -22.32 -14.54 -12.88
CA TRP A 9 -22.93 -15.86 -12.98
C TRP A 9 -24.44 -15.75 -13.17
N HIS A 10 -24.97 -16.59 -14.05
CA HIS A 10 -26.40 -16.68 -14.29
C HIS A 10 -26.86 -18.15 -14.25
N PRO A 11 -27.98 -18.49 -13.59
CA PRO A 11 -28.43 -19.89 -13.44
C PRO A 11 -28.55 -20.66 -14.74
N GLU A 12 -29.02 -20.03 -15.80
CA GLU A 12 -29.25 -20.68 -17.10
C GLU A 12 -28.05 -20.57 -18.07
N ARG A 13 -27.20 -19.53 -17.91
CA ARG A 13 -26.10 -19.23 -18.84
C ARG A 13 -24.74 -19.61 -18.29
N GLY A 14 -24.69 -20.01 -17.02
CA GLY A 14 -23.43 -20.28 -16.32
C GLY A 14 -22.59 -19.03 -16.05
N LEU A 15 -21.29 -19.21 -15.93
CA LEU A 15 -20.35 -18.13 -15.71
C LEU A 15 -20.07 -17.36 -17.00
N VAL A 16 -20.19 -16.04 -16.93
CA VAL A 16 -19.83 -15.10 -17.99
C VAL A 16 -18.55 -14.40 -17.57
N ASP A 17 -17.46 -14.72 -18.24
CA ASP A 17 -16.13 -14.11 -18.04
C ASP A 17 -15.64 -13.55 -19.37
N ARG A 18 -15.72 -12.22 -19.52
CA ARG A 18 -15.34 -11.51 -20.76
C ARG A 18 -13.88 -11.04 -20.75
N TYR A 19 -13.22 -11.09 -19.61
CA TYR A 19 -11.91 -10.47 -19.41
C TYR A 19 -10.86 -11.45 -18.86
N ASP A 20 -11.12 -12.76 -18.95
CA ASP A 20 -10.24 -13.81 -18.45
C ASP A 20 -9.95 -13.70 -16.93
N GLY A 21 -11.00 -13.34 -16.18
CA GLY A 21 -10.89 -13.22 -14.71
C GLY A 21 -10.57 -14.55 -14.03
N GLN A 22 -11.09 -15.70 -14.55
CA GLN A 22 -10.74 -17.04 -14.07
C GLN A 22 -9.25 -17.32 -14.26
N GLY A 23 -8.71 -17.03 -15.46
CA GLY A 23 -7.28 -17.20 -15.73
C GLY A 23 -6.42 -16.31 -14.84
N ASP A 24 -6.84 -15.08 -14.54
CA ASP A 24 -6.12 -14.20 -13.62
C ASP A 24 -6.21 -14.68 -12.16
N LEU A 25 -7.33 -15.29 -11.74
CA LEU A 25 -7.42 -15.98 -10.44
C LEU A 25 -6.44 -17.15 -10.33
N GLU A 26 -6.34 -17.98 -11.36
CA GLU A 26 -5.39 -19.10 -11.41
C GLU A 26 -3.93 -18.62 -11.38
N ARG A 27 -3.63 -17.53 -12.09
CA ARG A 27 -2.31 -16.88 -12.11
C ARG A 27 -2.01 -16.03 -10.87
N LYS A 28 -2.96 -15.87 -9.97
CA LYS A 28 -2.90 -14.98 -8.81
C LYS A 28 -2.54 -13.53 -9.20
N LEU A 29 -3.24 -12.97 -10.17
CA LEU A 29 -3.01 -11.64 -10.70
C LEU A 29 -4.19 -10.70 -10.48
N ILE A 30 -3.90 -9.47 -10.08
CA ILE A 30 -4.83 -8.34 -10.12
C ILE A 30 -4.51 -7.50 -11.36
N ARG A 31 -5.42 -7.54 -12.33
CA ARG A 31 -5.31 -6.83 -13.61
C ARG A 31 -6.49 -5.88 -13.78
N ALA A 32 -6.24 -4.65 -14.19
CA ALA A 32 -7.29 -3.71 -14.54
C ALA A 32 -8.03 -4.18 -15.81
N VAL A 33 -9.34 -3.96 -15.87
CA VAL A 33 -10.13 -4.24 -17.07
C VAL A 33 -9.84 -3.21 -18.15
N GLY A 34 -9.30 -3.64 -19.28
CA GLY A 34 -8.93 -2.76 -20.40
C GLY A 34 -7.69 -1.94 -20.09
N ASP A 35 -7.68 -0.66 -20.48
CA ASP A 35 -6.54 0.25 -20.24
C ASP A 35 -6.48 0.70 -18.76
N PRO A 36 -5.42 0.36 -18.01
CA PRO A 36 -5.30 0.73 -16.60
C PRO A 36 -5.32 2.24 -16.35
N LYS A 37 -4.62 3.03 -17.19
CA LYS A 37 -4.57 4.49 -17.02
C LYS A 37 -5.95 5.13 -17.19
N ARG A 38 -6.69 4.68 -18.18
CA ARG A 38 -8.07 5.13 -18.37
C ARG A 38 -8.93 4.80 -17.15
N ARG A 39 -8.80 3.58 -16.60
CA ARG A 39 -9.55 3.15 -15.41
C ARG A 39 -9.22 3.98 -14.17
N PHE A 40 -7.95 4.34 -13.98
CA PHE A 40 -7.52 5.17 -12.85
C PHE A 40 -7.91 6.64 -13.01
N ASN A 41 -7.98 7.15 -14.24
CA ASN A 41 -8.53 8.48 -14.51
C ASN A 41 -10.06 8.57 -14.29
N GLU A 42 -10.81 7.48 -14.49
CA GLU A 42 -12.24 7.43 -14.19
C GLU A 42 -12.52 7.48 -12.67
N ASP A 43 -11.72 6.78 -11.86
CA ASP A 43 -11.74 6.79 -10.39
C ASP A 43 -10.38 6.38 -9.84
N ALA A 44 -9.63 7.38 -9.34
CA ALA A 44 -8.28 7.19 -8.82
C ALA A 44 -8.22 6.25 -7.61
N LEU A 45 -9.32 6.13 -6.85
CA LEU A 45 -9.37 5.21 -5.71
C LEU A 45 -9.17 3.75 -6.11
N ARG A 46 -9.45 3.39 -7.35
CA ARG A 46 -9.17 2.05 -7.89
C ARG A 46 -7.71 1.64 -7.71
N MET A 47 -6.79 2.57 -7.69
CA MET A 47 -5.37 2.29 -7.43
C MET A 47 -5.14 1.67 -6.06
N LEU A 48 -5.67 2.27 -5.00
CA LEU A 48 -5.59 1.71 -3.65
C LEU A 48 -6.39 0.40 -3.53
N ARG A 49 -7.53 0.30 -4.21
CA ARG A 49 -8.31 -0.95 -4.30
C ARG A 49 -7.50 -2.09 -4.91
N ALA A 50 -6.69 -1.82 -5.97
CA ALA A 50 -5.81 -2.82 -6.57
C ALA A 50 -4.82 -3.37 -5.53
N VAL A 51 -4.16 -2.47 -4.78
CA VAL A 51 -3.22 -2.86 -3.72
C VAL A 51 -3.94 -3.63 -2.61
N ARG A 52 -5.12 -3.18 -2.17
CA ARG A 52 -5.90 -3.89 -1.15
C ARG A 52 -6.30 -5.30 -1.60
N PHE A 53 -6.75 -5.48 -2.85
CA PHE A 53 -7.06 -6.81 -3.37
C PHE A 53 -5.81 -7.68 -3.47
N ALA A 54 -4.68 -7.13 -3.92
CA ALA A 54 -3.42 -7.85 -3.98
C ALA A 54 -2.98 -8.33 -2.59
N CYS A 55 -3.02 -7.47 -1.58
CA CYS A 55 -2.70 -7.84 -0.20
C CYS A 55 -3.68 -8.87 0.38
N ARG A 56 -4.99 -8.69 0.16
CA ARG A 56 -6.02 -9.55 0.74
C ARG A 56 -6.03 -10.96 0.16
N LEU A 57 -5.69 -11.12 -1.12
CA LEU A 57 -5.71 -12.38 -1.84
C LEU A 57 -4.34 -13.03 -1.97
N ASP A 58 -3.29 -12.35 -1.50
CA ASP A 58 -1.88 -12.72 -1.74
C ASP A 58 -1.60 -12.88 -3.25
N PHE A 59 -2.03 -11.89 -4.04
CA PHE A 59 -1.87 -11.84 -5.48
C PHE A 59 -0.85 -10.78 -5.88
N MET A 60 -0.25 -10.96 -7.05
CA MET A 60 0.58 -9.92 -7.67
C MET A 60 -0.29 -8.95 -8.49
N ILE A 61 0.13 -7.70 -8.58
CA ILE A 61 -0.46 -6.77 -9.56
C ILE A 61 0.25 -6.97 -10.89
N GLU A 62 -0.53 -7.12 -11.95
CA GLU A 62 -0.04 -7.30 -13.33
C GLU A 62 0.89 -6.13 -13.73
N PRO A 63 1.99 -6.38 -14.48
CA PRO A 63 3.05 -5.39 -14.69
C PRO A 63 2.60 -4.06 -15.32
N GLU A 64 1.67 -4.09 -16.30
CA GLU A 64 1.15 -2.88 -16.93
C GLU A 64 0.24 -2.09 -15.98
N THR A 65 -0.61 -2.80 -15.24
CA THR A 65 -1.43 -2.24 -14.18
C THR A 65 -0.56 -1.61 -13.10
N LYS A 66 0.52 -2.31 -12.67
CA LYS A 66 1.49 -1.80 -11.68
C LYS A 66 2.18 -0.51 -12.15
N ARG A 67 2.61 -0.45 -13.41
CA ARG A 67 3.23 0.75 -13.98
C ARG A 67 2.26 1.93 -13.95
N ALA A 68 1.02 1.69 -14.34
CA ALA A 68 -0.02 2.72 -14.31
C ALA A 68 -0.33 3.21 -12.88
N LEU A 69 -0.21 2.36 -11.84
CA LEU A 69 -0.34 2.80 -10.43
C LEU A 69 0.67 3.90 -10.10
N ALA A 70 1.95 3.71 -10.46
CA ALA A 70 2.99 4.70 -10.16
C ALA A 70 2.79 6.01 -10.95
N GLU A 71 2.45 5.89 -12.24
CA GLU A 71 2.25 7.05 -13.12
C GLU A 71 1.00 7.88 -12.77
N CYS A 72 -0.07 7.21 -12.31
CA CYS A 72 -1.35 7.84 -11.97
C CYS A 72 -1.48 8.19 -10.48
N ALA A 73 -0.51 7.85 -9.63
CA ALA A 73 -0.55 8.08 -8.19
C ALA A 73 -0.94 9.53 -7.81
N PRO A 74 -0.46 10.59 -8.49
CA PRO A 74 -0.85 11.97 -8.19
C PRO A 74 -2.36 12.25 -8.31
N LEU A 75 -3.13 11.44 -9.02
CA LEU A 75 -4.58 11.59 -9.11
C LEU A 75 -5.29 11.39 -7.75
N LEU A 76 -4.62 10.75 -6.76
CA LEU A 76 -5.18 10.59 -5.42
C LEU A 76 -5.40 11.93 -4.69
N ASP A 77 -4.70 13.00 -5.07
CA ASP A 77 -4.88 14.33 -4.47
C ASP A 77 -6.31 14.86 -4.62
N ALA A 78 -7.01 14.45 -5.68
CA ALA A 78 -8.40 14.82 -5.94
C ALA A 78 -9.43 13.93 -5.22
N VAL A 79 -8.99 12.86 -4.56
CA VAL A 79 -9.89 11.92 -3.87
C VAL A 79 -10.10 12.38 -2.42
N ALA A 80 -11.36 12.33 -1.94
CA ALA A 80 -11.69 12.63 -0.56
C ALA A 80 -10.86 11.77 0.41
N ARG A 81 -10.24 12.39 1.41
CA ARG A 81 -9.32 11.74 2.36
C ARG A 81 -9.97 10.59 3.14
N GLU A 82 -11.25 10.70 3.44
CA GLU A 82 -12.03 9.64 4.09
C GLU A 82 -12.07 8.36 3.24
N ARG A 83 -12.23 8.49 1.91
CA ARG A 83 -12.24 7.36 1.00
C ARG A 83 -10.85 6.71 0.91
N VAL A 84 -9.79 7.53 0.87
CA VAL A 84 -8.40 7.06 0.91
C VAL A 84 -8.13 6.30 2.20
N GLY A 85 -8.56 6.85 3.36
CA GLY A 85 -8.42 6.23 4.68
C GLY A 85 -9.08 4.85 4.76
N ILE A 86 -10.28 4.68 4.18
CA ILE A 86 -10.98 3.38 4.15
C ILE A 86 -10.18 2.31 3.37
N GLU A 87 -9.61 2.67 2.24
CA GLU A 87 -8.80 1.73 1.45
C GLU A 87 -7.46 1.41 2.15
N LEU A 88 -6.81 2.41 2.76
CA LEU A 88 -5.60 2.20 3.58
C LEU A 88 -5.90 1.29 4.77
N GLU A 89 -6.98 1.53 5.52
CA GLU A 89 -7.44 0.63 6.58
C GLU A 89 -7.57 -0.81 6.07
N GLY A 90 -8.19 -0.96 4.89
CA GLY A 90 -8.35 -2.27 4.26
C GLY A 90 -7.03 -2.92 3.84
N ILE A 91 -5.97 -2.17 3.53
CA ILE A 91 -4.61 -2.66 3.25
C ILE A 91 -3.92 -3.07 4.56
N LEU A 92 -3.93 -2.18 5.56
CA LEU A 92 -3.28 -2.40 6.85
C LEU A 92 -3.85 -3.62 7.58
N SER A 93 -5.18 -3.79 7.56
CA SER A 93 -5.88 -4.91 8.21
C SER A 93 -5.53 -6.29 7.65
N THR A 94 -4.87 -6.37 6.48
CA THR A 94 -4.42 -7.66 5.93
C THR A 94 -3.16 -8.21 6.62
N GLY A 95 -2.43 -7.38 7.37
CA GLY A 95 -1.08 -7.69 7.87
C GLY A 95 0.04 -7.51 6.83
N HIS A 96 -0.29 -7.21 5.56
CA HIS A 96 0.67 -7.04 4.46
C HIS A 96 0.93 -5.56 4.12
N GLY A 97 0.62 -4.64 5.03
CA GLY A 97 0.79 -3.20 4.82
C GLY A 97 2.24 -2.79 4.54
N GLY A 98 3.20 -3.42 5.22
CA GLY A 98 4.63 -3.16 5.01
C GLY A 98 5.11 -3.57 3.62
N ASP A 99 4.67 -4.72 3.13
CA ASP A 99 4.91 -5.17 1.75
C ASP A 99 4.30 -4.21 0.73
N ALA A 100 3.09 -3.71 0.99
CA ALA A 100 2.44 -2.72 0.14
C ALA A 100 3.25 -1.43 0.04
N MET A 101 3.79 -0.93 1.17
CA MET A 101 4.69 0.23 1.20
C MET A 101 5.91 0.01 0.30
N LEU A 102 6.59 -1.12 0.45
CA LEU A 102 7.82 -1.40 -0.30
C LEU A 102 7.59 -1.66 -1.79
N ARG A 103 6.45 -2.27 -2.16
CA ARG A 103 6.12 -2.60 -3.56
C ARG A 103 5.50 -1.45 -4.35
N TYR A 104 4.82 -0.50 -3.67
CA TYR A 104 4.04 0.58 -4.29
C TYR A 104 4.32 1.95 -3.63
N PRO A 105 5.60 2.35 -3.45
CA PRO A 105 5.95 3.52 -2.65
C PRO A 105 5.40 4.83 -3.20
N GLU A 106 5.31 4.99 -4.51
CA GLU A 106 4.75 6.19 -5.14
C GLU A 106 3.28 6.37 -4.76
N LEU A 107 2.50 5.29 -4.81
CA LEU A 107 1.08 5.30 -4.49
C LEU A 107 0.83 5.54 -3.00
N ILE A 108 1.60 4.87 -2.13
CA ILE A 108 1.45 5.03 -0.67
C ILE A 108 1.85 6.45 -0.24
N CYS A 109 2.91 7.03 -0.81
CA CYS A 109 3.28 8.43 -0.54
C CYS A 109 2.26 9.43 -1.14
N ALA A 110 1.58 9.12 -2.23
CA ALA A 110 0.48 9.95 -2.72
C ALA A 110 -0.76 9.86 -1.80
N ALA A 111 -1.01 8.69 -1.20
CA ALA A 111 -2.08 8.51 -0.23
C ALA A 111 -1.79 9.19 1.12
N VAL A 112 -0.53 9.17 1.58
CA VAL A 112 -0.04 9.79 2.83
C VAL A 112 1.25 10.56 2.51
N PRO A 113 1.14 11.85 2.10
CA PRO A 113 2.27 12.66 1.63
C PRO A 113 3.39 12.82 2.66
N GLU A 114 3.06 12.79 3.94
CA GLU A 114 4.01 12.90 5.06
C GLU A 114 5.07 11.80 5.03
N LEU A 115 4.77 10.62 4.51
CA LEU A 115 5.72 9.53 4.37
C LEU A 115 6.82 9.79 3.33
N ALA A 116 6.56 10.70 2.38
CA ALA A 116 7.51 10.97 1.29
C ALA A 116 8.85 11.51 1.80
N ALA A 117 8.83 12.33 2.86
CA ALA A 117 10.04 12.87 3.48
C ALA A 117 10.94 11.79 4.10
N GLY A 118 10.37 10.65 4.48
CA GLY A 118 11.11 9.51 5.05
C GLY A 118 11.85 8.67 4.00
N ARG A 119 11.52 8.80 2.71
CA ARG A 119 12.16 8.03 1.63
C ARG A 119 13.59 8.51 1.38
N GLY A 120 14.54 7.60 1.53
CA GLY A 120 15.96 7.93 1.36
C GLY A 120 16.52 8.87 2.42
N PHE A 121 15.78 9.14 3.50
CA PHE A 121 16.21 10.01 4.58
C PHE A 121 17.37 9.38 5.36
N ASP A 122 18.55 10.03 5.33
CA ASP A 122 19.73 9.60 6.10
C ASP A 122 19.59 10.03 7.57
N GLN A 123 19.39 9.05 8.44
CA GLN A 123 19.23 9.28 9.87
C GLN A 123 20.53 9.62 10.60
N ARG A 124 21.70 9.58 9.92
CA ARG A 124 23.04 9.84 10.49
C ARG A 124 23.26 9.16 11.85
N SER A 125 22.85 7.91 11.95
CA SER A 125 22.91 7.14 13.20
C SER A 125 23.45 5.75 12.92
N VAL A 126 24.39 5.31 13.74
CA VAL A 126 24.96 3.94 13.68
C VAL A 126 23.95 2.86 14.08
N TYR A 127 22.83 3.25 14.67
CA TYR A 127 21.77 2.35 15.12
C TYR A 127 20.69 2.11 14.07
N HIS A 128 20.71 2.84 12.95
CA HIS A 128 19.65 2.79 11.94
C HIS A 128 20.21 2.31 10.59
N ALA A 129 19.94 1.05 10.25
CA ALA A 129 20.36 0.44 8.98
C ALA A 129 19.46 0.81 7.80
N PHE A 130 18.30 1.41 8.06
CA PHE A 130 17.25 1.71 7.06
C PHE A 130 16.90 3.19 7.11
N ASN A 131 16.45 3.76 5.99
CA ASN A 131 15.77 5.06 6.01
C ASN A 131 14.44 4.98 6.76
N VAL A 132 13.85 6.14 7.11
CA VAL A 132 12.63 6.20 7.94
C VAL A 132 11.47 5.44 7.26
N TYR A 133 11.28 5.59 5.95
CA TYR A 133 10.21 4.91 5.20
C TYR A 133 10.36 3.37 5.25
N GLU A 134 11.57 2.87 5.01
CA GLU A 134 11.86 1.44 5.08
C GLU A 134 11.72 0.89 6.51
N HIS A 135 12.12 1.67 7.52
CA HIS A 135 11.93 1.32 8.91
C HIS A 135 10.44 1.13 9.24
N ILE A 136 9.60 2.12 8.90
CA ILE A 136 8.14 2.03 9.09
C ILE A 136 7.58 0.79 8.39
N ALA A 137 7.96 0.54 7.14
CA ALA A 137 7.49 -0.63 6.40
C ALA A 137 7.87 -1.95 7.09
N ARG A 138 9.10 -2.06 7.63
CA ARG A 138 9.55 -3.26 8.35
C ARG A 138 8.84 -3.45 9.68
N VAL A 139 8.65 -2.39 10.46
CA VAL A 139 7.88 -2.45 11.71
C VAL A 139 6.46 -2.93 11.42
N LEU A 140 5.84 -2.40 10.37
CA LEU A 140 4.49 -2.79 9.94
C LEU A 140 4.42 -4.25 9.49
N THR A 141 5.43 -4.74 8.76
CA THR A 141 5.54 -6.15 8.35
C THR A 141 5.62 -7.07 9.58
N VAL A 142 6.54 -6.77 10.51
CA VAL A 142 6.73 -7.58 11.73
C VAL A 142 5.47 -7.59 12.61
N ALA A 143 4.81 -6.43 12.77
CA ALA A 143 3.55 -6.35 13.52
C ALA A 143 2.45 -7.21 12.89
N GLY A 144 2.34 -7.22 11.56
CA GLY A 144 1.40 -8.07 10.84
C GLY A 144 1.72 -9.56 10.97
N GLU A 145 2.98 -9.95 10.79
CA GLU A 145 3.44 -11.33 10.92
C GLU A 145 3.19 -11.90 12.33
N LEU A 146 3.50 -11.13 13.37
CA LEU A 146 3.26 -11.55 14.76
C LEU A 146 1.77 -11.78 15.02
N ALA A 147 0.91 -10.87 14.59
CA ALA A 147 -0.54 -11.05 14.74
C ALA A 147 -1.05 -12.31 14.00
N LEU A 148 -0.58 -12.55 12.78
CA LEU A 148 -0.99 -13.72 12.00
C LEU A 148 -0.44 -15.03 12.57
N CYS A 149 0.79 -15.04 13.13
CA CYS A 149 1.36 -16.20 13.81
C CYS A 149 0.55 -16.61 15.03
N ASP A 150 -0.01 -15.64 15.77
CA ASP A 150 -0.89 -15.91 16.92
C ASP A 150 -2.32 -16.32 16.49
N GLY A 151 -2.59 -16.41 15.19
CA GLY A 151 -3.91 -16.74 14.65
C GLY A 151 -4.97 -15.66 14.89
N VAL A 152 -4.53 -14.44 15.17
CA VAL A 152 -5.39 -13.29 15.44
C VAL A 152 -5.32 -12.32 14.25
N ALA A 153 -6.47 -11.79 13.84
CA ALA A 153 -6.47 -10.72 12.84
C ALA A 153 -5.72 -9.48 13.38
N PRO A 154 -4.84 -8.83 12.57
CA PRO A 154 -4.14 -7.65 13.01
C PRO A 154 -5.10 -6.57 13.50
N SER A 155 -4.87 -6.04 14.70
CA SER A 155 -5.68 -4.96 15.27
C SER A 155 -5.47 -3.69 14.44
N SER A 156 -6.57 -3.04 14.03
CA SER A 156 -6.52 -1.77 13.30
C SER A 156 -5.67 -0.72 14.03
N SER A 157 -5.88 -0.53 15.32
CA SER A 157 -5.11 0.42 16.12
C SER A 157 -3.62 0.12 16.13
N LEU A 158 -3.21 -1.15 16.25
CA LEU A 158 -1.81 -1.56 16.20
C LEU A 158 -1.20 -1.25 14.83
N MET A 159 -1.91 -1.59 13.76
CA MET A 159 -1.40 -1.39 12.41
C MET A 159 -1.27 0.09 12.04
N TRP A 160 -2.24 0.93 12.44
CA TRP A 160 -2.13 2.38 12.29
C TRP A 160 -1.00 2.97 13.15
N ALA A 161 -0.84 2.52 14.39
CA ALA A 161 0.27 2.95 15.24
C ALA A 161 1.62 2.58 14.59
N ALA A 162 1.78 1.35 14.10
CA ALA A 162 2.97 0.90 13.38
C ALA A 162 3.22 1.69 12.08
N PHE A 163 2.15 2.08 11.37
CA PHE A 163 2.24 2.84 10.13
C PHE A 163 2.66 4.31 10.34
N LEU A 164 2.28 4.92 11.45
CA LEU A 164 2.45 6.36 11.68
C LEU A 164 3.50 6.71 12.74
N HIS A 165 4.06 5.74 13.51
CA HIS A 165 4.88 6.00 14.69
C HIS A 165 6.07 6.94 14.44
N ASP A 166 6.68 6.86 13.27
CA ASP A 166 7.91 7.59 12.92
C ASP A 166 7.71 8.59 11.77
N VAL A 167 6.47 8.85 11.36
CA VAL A 167 6.18 9.68 10.18
C VAL A 167 6.75 11.10 10.29
N SER A 168 6.84 11.66 11.51
CA SER A 168 7.36 13.00 11.77
C SER A 168 8.87 13.06 12.03
N LYS A 169 9.59 11.93 12.04
CA LYS A 169 11.05 11.93 12.25
C LYS A 169 11.82 12.89 11.33
N PRO A 170 11.55 12.98 10.02
CA PRO A 170 12.27 13.91 9.15
C PRO A 170 12.13 15.38 9.56
N GLU A 171 10.98 15.77 10.11
CA GLU A 171 10.69 17.14 10.56
C GLU A 171 11.36 17.47 11.90
N CYS A 172 11.58 16.46 12.76
CA CYS A 172 12.19 16.61 14.07
C CYS A 172 13.72 16.40 14.04
N PHE A 173 14.31 16.24 12.85
CA PHE A 173 15.73 15.92 12.72
C PHE A 173 16.63 17.09 13.08
N THR A 174 17.59 16.82 13.95
CA THR A 174 18.67 17.74 14.32
C THR A 174 20.01 17.02 14.30
N VAL A 175 21.09 17.76 14.13
CA VAL A 175 22.45 17.20 14.12
C VAL A 175 23.25 17.84 15.25
N ASP A 176 23.93 17.04 16.06
CA ASP A 176 24.81 17.55 17.11
C ASP A 176 26.17 17.98 16.56
N HIS A 177 27.02 18.51 17.46
CA HIS A 177 28.39 18.97 17.11
C HIS A 177 29.31 17.83 16.63
N ALA A 178 28.97 16.57 16.94
CA ALA A 178 29.72 15.39 16.50
C ALA A 178 29.22 14.85 15.14
N GLY A 179 28.17 15.44 14.57
CA GLY A 179 27.58 15.03 13.30
C GLY A 179 26.54 13.92 13.43
N SER A 180 26.16 13.53 14.64
CA SER A 180 25.12 12.50 14.89
C SER A 180 23.72 13.07 14.82
N GLY A 181 22.81 12.29 14.23
CA GLY A 181 21.39 12.67 14.09
C GLY A 181 20.57 12.39 15.35
N HIS A 182 19.66 13.30 15.66
CA HIS A 182 18.72 13.21 16.79
C HIS A 182 17.31 13.58 16.34
N PHE A 183 16.29 13.00 17.01
CA PHE A 183 14.87 13.14 16.67
C PHE A 183 14.06 13.50 17.91
N TYR A 184 14.25 14.69 18.45
CA TYR A 184 13.56 15.11 19.67
C TYR A 184 12.10 15.47 19.39
N GLY A 185 11.16 14.82 20.08
CA GLY A 185 9.73 15.12 20.04
C GLY A 185 8.98 14.57 18.83
N HIS A 186 9.56 13.56 18.13
CA HIS A 186 8.85 12.86 17.04
C HIS A 186 7.71 11.99 17.54
#